data_3dd0cf0f32709f992aebcb1550cb0962
#
_entry.id   3dd0cf0f32709f992aebcb1550cb0962
#
_cell.length_a   1.000
_cell.length_b   1.000
_cell.length_c   1.000
_cell.angle_alpha   90.00
_cell.angle_beta   90.00
_cell.angle_gamma   90.00
#
_symmetry.space_group_name_H-M   'P 1'
#
loop_
_entity.id
_entity.type
_entity.pdbx_description
1 polymer ?
#
loop_
_entity_poly.entity_id
_entity_poly.type
_entity_poly.pdbx_seq_one_letter_code
_entity_poly.pdbx_strand_id
1 'polypeptide(L)'
;MARKPSRLGRHSVVAALTGLFALLVPTSAQAAENPGIRYTTSFRNAAIYELRAAVSGKCLDLRGGGRPKPGTVVQTFDCKDALHQRFHFQNLGNGNFTIGAFGTYCLGPQGGSPTPGAPVILTTGSGCSTFTWNYRGTAEQPNRWEIAEASTGQCTRDTGRRSQAVLGACGSTTTPGPEVWAPQFDKYWNYDQI
;
A
#
# COMPACT_ATOMS: atom_id res chain seq x y z
N MET A 1 64.83 -48.01 56.28
CA MET A 1 63.88 -47.02 56.86
C MET A 1 63.18 -46.31 55.77
N ALA A 2 61.95 -46.72 55.54
CA ALA A 2 61.18 -46.25 54.36
C ALA A 2 60.20 -45.17 54.84
N ARG A 3 60.22 -43.99 54.21
CA ARG A 3 59.27 -42.94 54.46
C ARG A 3 58.16 -43.01 53.35
N LYS A 4 56.92 -43.10 53.78
CA LYS A 4 55.70 -43.20 53.05
C LYS A 4 55.33 -41.80 52.57
N PRO A 5 55.00 -41.54 51.24
CA PRO A 5 54.52 -40.27 50.84
C PRO A 5 52.99 -40.21 51.02
N SER A 6 52.50 -39.08 51.51
CA SER A 6 51.11 -38.72 51.68
C SER A 6 50.42 -38.43 50.37
N ARG A 7 49.21 -38.97 50.17
CA ARG A 7 48.33 -38.70 49.01
C ARG A 7 47.66 -37.33 49.19
N LEU A 8 47.92 -36.39 48.29
CA LEU A 8 47.10 -35.21 48.16
C LEU A 8 45.84 -35.57 47.33
N GLY A 9 44.72 -35.33 47.92
CA GLY A 9 43.43 -35.48 47.27
C GLY A 9 43.22 -34.39 46.18
N ARG A 10 42.94 -34.82 44.98
CA ARG A 10 42.49 -33.93 43.89
C ARG A 10 41.00 -33.70 44.08
N HIS A 11 40.62 -32.47 44.46
CA HIS A 11 39.26 -32.00 44.37
C HIS A 11 38.98 -31.61 42.90
N SER A 12 38.19 -32.42 42.24
CA SER A 12 37.65 -32.07 40.92
C SER A 12 36.53 -31.06 41.09
N VAL A 13 36.80 -29.83 40.72
CA VAL A 13 35.76 -28.80 40.55
C VAL A 13 35.08 -29.02 39.21
N VAL A 14 33.87 -29.56 39.26
CA VAL A 14 32.99 -29.63 38.07
C VAL A 14 32.38 -28.23 37.90
N ALA A 15 32.91 -27.46 36.99
CA ALA A 15 32.27 -26.22 36.55
C ALA A 15 31.08 -26.56 35.66
N ALA A 16 29.87 -26.41 36.15
CA ALA A 16 28.66 -26.48 35.39
C ALA A 16 28.56 -25.21 34.53
N LEU A 17 28.87 -25.31 33.24
CA LEU A 17 28.55 -24.29 32.25
C LEU A 17 27.04 -24.36 31.96
N THR A 18 26.24 -23.56 32.64
CA THR A 18 24.89 -23.27 32.23
C THR A 18 24.93 -22.35 31.01
N GLY A 19 24.88 -22.96 29.82
CA GLY A 19 24.73 -22.26 28.56
C GLY A 19 23.37 -21.55 28.52
N LEU A 20 23.40 -20.23 28.63
CA LEU A 20 22.25 -19.36 28.39
C LEU A 20 22.00 -19.34 26.88
N PHE A 21 21.15 -20.23 26.40
CA PHE A 21 20.63 -20.14 25.05
C PHE A 21 19.70 -18.92 25.00
N ALA A 22 20.24 -17.78 24.60
CA ALA A 22 19.43 -16.65 24.18
C ALA A 22 18.70 -17.05 22.91
N LEU A 23 17.43 -17.37 23.06
CA LEU A 23 16.50 -17.48 21.93
C LEU A 23 16.45 -16.11 21.25
N LEU A 24 17.23 -15.96 20.18
CA LEU A 24 17.04 -14.89 19.21
C LEU A 24 15.68 -15.10 18.55
N VAL A 25 14.64 -14.57 19.18
CA VAL A 25 13.35 -14.38 18.53
C VAL A 25 13.63 -13.39 17.41
N PRO A 26 13.41 -13.76 16.12
CA PRO A 26 13.47 -12.77 15.07
C PRO A 26 12.38 -11.75 15.39
N THR A 27 12.77 -10.59 15.84
CA THR A 27 11.90 -9.42 15.84
C THR A 27 11.55 -9.21 14.37
N SER A 28 10.34 -9.64 13.99
CA SER A 28 9.73 -9.16 12.75
C SER A 28 9.91 -7.65 12.78
N ALA A 29 10.69 -7.13 11.83
CA ALA A 29 10.82 -5.71 11.64
C ALA A 29 9.41 -5.21 11.29
N GLN A 30 8.66 -4.84 12.32
CA GLN A 30 7.49 -4.01 12.15
C GLN A 30 8.01 -2.78 11.46
N ALA A 31 7.57 -2.60 10.21
CA ALA A 31 7.77 -1.34 9.53
C ALA A 31 7.38 -0.26 10.52
N ALA A 32 8.33 0.58 10.91
CA ALA A 32 8.10 1.62 11.90
C ALA A 32 6.89 2.41 11.41
N GLU A 33 5.77 2.25 12.10
CA GLU A 33 4.57 3.04 11.81
C GLU A 33 4.99 4.50 11.97
N ASN A 34 4.96 5.22 10.85
CA ASN A 34 5.30 6.63 10.85
C ASN A 34 4.25 7.33 11.74
N PRO A 35 4.63 7.91 12.89
CA PRO A 35 3.68 8.34 13.93
C PRO A 35 2.69 9.43 13.49
N GLY A 36 2.86 9.99 12.28
CA GLY A 36 1.94 10.95 11.68
C GLY A 36 0.90 10.34 10.74
N ILE A 37 1.00 9.04 10.39
CA ILE A 37 0.05 8.41 9.47
C ILE A 37 -1.08 7.77 10.28
N ARG A 38 -2.28 8.29 10.11
CA ARG A 38 -3.51 7.66 10.62
C ARG A 38 -4.30 7.12 9.43
N TYR A 39 -4.67 5.86 9.51
CA TYR A 39 -5.67 5.31 8.60
C TYR A 39 -7.00 5.99 8.90
N THR A 40 -7.53 6.74 7.95
CA THR A 40 -8.84 7.35 8.11
C THR A 40 -9.88 6.47 7.44
N THR A 41 -10.99 6.21 8.11
CA THR A 41 -12.11 5.40 7.60
C THR A 41 -13.12 6.26 6.83
N SER A 42 -12.74 7.44 6.40
CA SER A 42 -13.68 8.45 5.92
C SER A 42 -13.94 8.42 4.41
N PHE A 43 -13.51 7.40 3.67
CA PHE A 43 -14.04 7.18 2.34
C PHE A 43 -15.53 6.87 2.45
N ARG A 44 -16.31 7.63 1.72
CA ARG A 44 -17.72 7.32 1.59
C ARG A 44 -17.85 6.06 0.76
N ASN A 45 -18.48 5.03 1.34
CA ASN A 45 -18.73 3.81 0.61
C ASN A 45 -19.56 4.10 -0.65
N ALA A 46 -19.26 3.41 -1.73
CA ALA A 46 -19.90 3.60 -3.02
C ALA A 46 -19.82 5.05 -3.57
N ALA A 47 -18.76 5.78 -3.24
CA ALA A 47 -18.53 7.12 -3.78
C ALA A 47 -17.61 7.08 -5.00
N ILE A 48 -17.81 8.04 -5.88
CA ILE A 48 -16.96 8.30 -7.04
C ILE A 48 -16.06 9.48 -6.73
N TYR A 49 -14.79 9.31 -7.06
CA TYR A 49 -13.76 10.34 -6.89
C TYR A 49 -12.95 10.53 -8.17
N GLU A 50 -12.57 11.77 -8.42
CA GLU A 50 -11.41 12.12 -9.22
C GLU A 50 -10.20 12.17 -8.29
N LEU A 51 -9.09 11.52 -8.68
CA LEU A 51 -7.86 11.49 -7.89
C LEU A 51 -6.83 12.41 -8.53
N ARG A 52 -6.51 13.50 -7.87
CA ARG A 52 -5.55 14.49 -8.33
C ARG A 52 -4.22 14.35 -7.61
N ALA A 53 -3.13 14.12 -8.35
CA ALA A 53 -1.79 14.05 -7.78
C ALA A 53 -1.40 15.38 -7.13
N ALA A 54 -0.98 15.33 -5.88
CA ALA A 54 -0.72 16.54 -5.09
C ALA A 54 0.45 17.36 -5.61
N VAL A 55 1.46 16.72 -6.23
CA VAL A 55 2.65 17.38 -6.76
C VAL A 55 2.42 17.92 -8.16
N SER A 56 1.92 17.10 -9.08
CA SER A 56 1.78 17.50 -10.48
C SER A 56 0.45 18.22 -10.79
N GLY A 57 -0.54 18.10 -9.91
CA GLY A 57 -1.90 18.59 -10.15
C GLY A 57 -2.64 17.84 -11.26
N LYS A 58 -2.09 16.71 -11.75
CA LYS A 58 -2.70 15.88 -12.79
C LYS A 58 -3.66 14.87 -12.18
N CYS A 59 -4.58 14.38 -12.98
CA CYS A 59 -5.56 13.39 -12.54
C CYS A 59 -5.12 11.96 -12.90
N LEU A 60 -5.47 11.02 -12.02
CA LEU A 60 -5.40 9.61 -12.35
C LEU A 60 -6.38 9.36 -13.51
N ASP A 61 -5.95 8.59 -14.51
CA ASP A 61 -6.61 8.53 -15.81
C ASP A 61 -6.45 7.14 -16.42
N LEU A 62 -7.46 6.68 -17.12
CA LEU A 62 -7.38 5.47 -17.92
C LEU A 62 -6.95 5.82 -19.34
N ARG A 63 -5.78 5.32 -19.74
CA ARG A 63 -5.19 5.64 -21.05
C ARG A 63 -6.12 5.28 -22.20
N GLY A 64 -6.26 6.22 -23.13
CA GLY A 64 -7.03 6.02 -24.35
C GLY A 64 -8.44 6.58 -24.31
N GLY A 65 -8.99 6.95 -23.15
CA GLY A 65 -10.28 7.69 -23.04
C GLY A 65 -11.53 7.00 -23.59
N GLY A 66 -11.38 5.79 -24.15
CA GLY A 66 -12.46 5.00 -24.74
C GLY A 66 -13.04 3.98 -23.74
N ARG A 67 -13.73 2.95 -24.27
CA ARG A 67 -14.16 1.82 -23.43
C ARG A 67 -12.94 1.09 -22.88
N PRO A 68 -12.79 1.01 -21.57
CA PRO A 68 -11.67 0.31 -20.97
C PRO A 68 -11.80 -1.21 -21.20
N LYS A 69 -10.67 -1.89 -21.10
CA LYS A 69 -10.57 -3.36 -21.13
C LYS A 69 -9.54 -3.82 -20.11
N PRO A 70 -9.52 -5.10 -19.72
CA PRO A 70 -8.47 -5.62 -18.89
C PRO A 70 -7.09 -5.30 -19.47
N GLY A 71 -6.15 -4.86 -18.63
CA GLY A 71 -4.84 -4.39 -19.06
C GLY A 71 -4.80 -2.91 -19.47
N THR A 72 -5.93 -2.20 -19.49
CA THR A 72 -5.89 -0.73 -19.71
C THR A 72 -5.00 -0.08 -18.68
N VAL A 73 -4.03 0.68 -19.17
CA VAL A 73 -3.01 1.35 -18.35
C VAL A 73 -3.66 2.48 -17.54
N VAL A 74 -3.37 2.52 -16.28
CA VAL A 74 -3.64 3.67 -15.40
C VAL A 74 -2.45 4.62 -15.50
N GLN A 75 -2.71 5.89 -15.76
CA GLN A 75 -1.69 6.93 -15.97
C GLN A 75 -2.06 8.20 -15.21
N THR A 76 -1.18 9.18 -15.21
CA THR A 76 -1.52 10.55 -14.86
C THR A 76 -1.67 11.40 -16.12
N PHE A 77 -2.72 12.20 -16.17
CA PHE A 77 -3.05 13.03 -17.32
C PHE A 77 -3.66 14.37 -16.88
N ASP A 78 -3.82 15.29 -17.84
CA ASP A 78 -4.54 16.53 -17.59
C ASP A 78 -5.97 16.25 -17.13
N CYS A 79 -6.43 16.90 -16.07
CA CYS A 79 -7.79 16.75 -15.58
C CYS A 79 -8.78 17.25 -16.63
N LYS A 80 -9.80 16.44 -16.93
CA LYS A 80 -10.74 16.70 -18.03
C LYS A 80 -12.20 16.55 -17.65
N ASP A 81 -12.49 16.28 -16.38
CA ASP A 81 -13.86 15.97 -15.94
C ASP A 81 -14.53 14.88 -16.78
N ALA A 82 -13.83 13.78 -17.01
CA ALA A 82 -14.23 12.72 -17.92
C ALA A 82 -14.39 11.37 -17.20
N LEU A 83 -15.24 10.48 -17.73
CA LEU A 83 -15.53 9.17 -17.11
C LEU A 83 -14.29 8.32 -16.88
N HIS A 84 -13.28 8.43 -17.74
CA HIS A 84 -12.01 7.71 -17.60
C HIS A 84 -11.09 8.28 -16.50
N GLN A 85 -11.52 9.32 -15.79
CA GLN A 85 -10.88 9.89 -14.61
C GLN A 85 -11.75 9.74 -13.35
N ARG A 86 -12.80 8.93 -13.43
CA ARG A 86 -13.76 8.68 -12.35
C ARG A 86 -13.57 7.27 -11.80
N PHE A 87 -13.26 7.21 -10.51
CA PHE A 87 -13.01 5.95 -9.81
C PHE A 87 -14.01 5.80 -8.67
N HIS A 88 -14.63 4.63 -8.57
CA HIS A 88 -15.51 4.31 -7.47
C HIS A 88 -14.77 3.54 -6.38
N PHE A 89 -15.09 3.83 -5.14
CA PHE A 89 -14.48 3.24 -3.97
C PHE A 89 -15.53 2.41 -3.23
N GLN A 90 -15.31 1.12 -3.14
CA GLN A 90 -16.16 0.20 -2.40
C GLN A 90 -15.43 -0.24 -1.13
N ASN A 91 -15.98 0.08 0.03
CA ASN A 91 -15.45 -0.33 1.32
C ASN A 91 -15.68 -1.83 1.53
N LEU A 92 -14.63 -2.55 1.89
CA LEU A 92 -14.66 -3.98 2.18
C LEU A 92 -14.65 -4.28 3.70
N GLY A 93 -14.56 -3.26 4.54
CA GLY A 93 -14.30 -3.38 5.97
C GLY A 93 -12.81 -3.37 6.31
N ASN A 94 -12.49 -3.29 7.59
CA ASN A 94 -11.12 -3.31 8.12
C ASN A 94 -10.16 -2.27 7.48
N GLY A 95 -10.71 -1.15 7.01
CA GLY A 95 -9.91 -0.11 6.34
C GLY A 95 -9.50 -0.42 4.90
N ASN A 96 -9.93 -1.55 4.36
CA ASN A 96 -9.68 -1.94 2.98
C ASN A 96 -10.84 -1.57 2.05
N PHE A 97 -10.53 -1.32 0.78
CA PHE A 97 -11.49 -1.02 -0.25
C PHE A 97 -11.02 -1.50 -1.63
N THR A 98 -11.92 -1.62 -2.56
CA THR A 98 -11.59 -1.73 -3.97
C THR A 98 -11.69 -0.39 -4.64
N ILE A 99 -10.84 -0.15 -5.64
CA ILE A 99 -10.92 1.02 -6.53
C ILE A 99 -11.35 0.51 -7.89
N GLY A 100 -12.53 0.88 -8.29
CA GLY A 100 -13.09 0.43 -9.55
C GLY A 100 -13.28 1.54 -10.56
N ALA A 101 -13.52 1.14 -11.81
CA ALA A 101 -13.87 2.02 -12.90
C ALA A 101 -14.89 1.34 -13.81
N PHE A 102 -15.82 2.10 -14.38
CA PHE A 102 -16.84 1.61 -15.30
C PHE A 102 -17.64 0.39 -14.80
N GLY A 103 -17.82 0.28 -13.50
CA GLY A 103 -18.63 -0.75 -12.84
C GLY A 103 -18.09 -2.18 -12.87
N THR A 104 -17.17 -2.50 -13.76
CA THR A 104 -16.74 -3.89 -14.01
C THR A 104 -15.25 -4.11 -13.73
N TYR A 105 -14.46 -3.05 -13.78
CA TYR A 105 -13.02 -3.10 -13.71
C TYR A 105 -12.53 -2.58 -12.37
N CYS A 106 -11.40 -3.10 -11.90
CA CYS A 106 -10.73 -2.64 -10.69
C CYS A 106 -9.27 -2.33 -10.98
N LEU A 107 -8.67 -1.48 -10.16
CA LEU A 107 -7.24 -1.22 -10.19
C LEU A 107 -6.49 -2.40 -9.57
N GLY A 108 -5.39 -2.78 -10.21
CA GLY A 108 -4.47 -3.79 -9.70
C GLY A 108 -3.10 -3.68 -10.36
N PRO A 109 -2.08 -4.34 -9.82
CA PRO A 109 -0.75 -4.39 -10.42
C PRO A 109 -0.75 -5.25 -11.68
N GLN A 110 0.00 -4.82 -12.68
CA GLN A 110 0.24 -5.61 -13.89
C GLN A 110 0.94 -6.92 -13.54
N GLY A 111 0.46 -8.02 -14.11
CA GLY A 111 1.00 -9.36 -13.84
C GLY A 111 0.60 -9.94 -12.50
N GLY A 112 -0.25 -9.26 -11.73
CA GLY A 112 -0.76 -9.78 -10.46
C GLY A 112 0.24 -9.75 -9.29
N SER A 113 1.37 -9.06 -9.44
CA SER A 113 2.40 -8.96 -8.39
C SER A 113 2.62 -7.51 -7.97
N PRO A 114 2.27 -7.14 -6.73
CA PRO A 114 2.38 -5.75 -6.25
C PRO A 114 3.80 -5.40 -5.78
N THR A 115 4.78 -5.56 -6.67
CA THR A 115 6.18 -5.20 -6.41
C THR A 115 6.48 -3.73 -6.71
N PRO A 116 7.55 -3.15 -6.13
CA PRO A 116 7.99 -1.81 -6.48
C PRO A 116 8.26 -1.68 -7.99
N GLY A 117 7.73 -0.62 -8.60
CA GLY A 117 7.79 -0.39 -10.04
C GLY A 117 6.70 -1.10 -10.85
N ALA A 118 5.89 -1.97 -10.24
CA ALA A 118 4.80 -2.63 -10.95
C ALA A 118 3.81 -1.59 -11.48
N PRO A 119 3.51 -1.62 -12.78
CA PRO A 119 2.51 -0.74 -13.36
C PRO A 119 1.11 -1.00 -12.79
N VAL A 120 0.33 0.06 -12.60
CA VAL A 120 -1.08 -0.06 -12.24
C VAL A 120 -1.91 -0.14 -13.51
N ILE A 121 -2.80 -1.12 -13.57
CA ILE A 121 -3.69 -1.38 -14.71
C ILE A 121 -5.12 -1.66 -14.24
N LEU A 122 -6.05 -1.70 -15.16
CA LEU A 122 -7.37 -2.28 -14.90
C LEU A 122 -7.33 -3.80 -14.99
N THR A 123 -7.97 -4.45 -14.04
CA THR A 123 -8.20 -5.89 -13.97
C THR A 123 -9.69 -6.20 -13.82
N THR A 124 -10.08 -7.46 -13.88
CA THR A 124 -11.48 -7.93 -13.73
C THR A 124 -11.54 -9.20 -12.89
N GLY A 125 -12.75 -9.60 -12.52
CA GLY A 125 -13.01 -10.89 -11.87
C GLY A 125 -12.22 -11.06 -10.57
N SER A 126 -11.43 -12.13 -10.49
CA SER A 126 -10.61 -12.43 -9.30
C SER A 126 -9.61 -11.32 -8.96
N GLY A 127 -9.15 -10.55 -9.96
CA GLY A 127 -8.28 -9.41 -9.69
C GLY A 127 -8.95 -8.33 -8.84
N CYS A 128 -10.26 -8.15 -8.97
CA CYS A 128 -11.01 -7.19 -8.14
C CYS A 128 -11.16 -7.63 -6.68
N SER A 129 -11.15 -8.93 -6.41
CA SER A 129 -11.19 -9.46 -5.03
C SER A 129 -9.81 -9.65 -4.42
N THR A 130 -8.78 -9.82 -5.27
CA THR A 130 -7.40 -10.06 -4.82
C THR A 130 -6.69 -8.76 -4.44
N PHE A 131 -6.85 -7.71 -5.27
CA PHE A 131 -6.16 -6.45 -5.03
C PHE A 131 -7.06 -5.47 -4.30
N THR A 132 -6.77 -5.33 -3.03
CA THR A 132 -7.44 -4.38 -2.15
C THR A 132 -6.49 -3.25 -1.79
N TRP A 133 -7.06 -2.13 -1.47
CA TRP A 133 -6.34 -0.89 -1.21
C TRP A 133 -6.70 -0.38 0.17
N ASN A 134 -5.75 0.26 0.79
CA ASN A 134 -6.03 1.13 1.92
C ASN A 134 -5.47 2.53 1.63
N TYR A 135 -5.88 3.50 2.40
CA TYR A 135 -5.35 4.84 2.25
C TYR A 135 -4.83 5.35 3.59
N ARG A 136 -3.83 6.19 3.47
CA ARG A 136 -3.19 6.85 4.58
C ARG A 136 -3.36 8.34 4.41
N GLY A 137 -3.92 8.99 5.42
CA GLY A 137 -3.99 10.44 5.50
C GLY A 137 -3.16 10.94 6.67
N THR A 138 -2.71 12.17 6.61
CA THR A 138 -2.09 12.84 7.75
C THR A 138 -3.09 13.73 8.45
N ALA A 139 -2.89 13.95 9.75
CA ALA A 139 -3.72 14.88 10.51
C ALA A 139 -3.58 16.33 9.99
N GLU A 140 -2.40 16.66 9.48
CA GLU A 140 -2.08 17.98 8.94
C GLU A 140 -2.66 18.22 7.54
N GLN A 141 -2.96 17.14 6.80
CA GLN A 141 -3.46 17.23 5.43
C GLN A 141 -4.64 16.27 5.20
N PRO A 142 -5.80 16.53 5.79
CA PRO A 142 -6.94 15.60 5.80
C PRO A 142 -7.51 15.31 4.40
N ASN A 143 -7.21 16.16 3.42
CA ASN A 143 -7.67 16.01 2.03
C ASN A 143 -6.57 15.45 1.10
N ARG A 144 -5.48 14.92 1.64
CA ARG A 144 -4.39 14.33 0.89
C ARG A 144 -4.10 12.93 1.39
N TRP A 145 -4.09 11.99 0.48
CA TRP A 145 -4.04 10.57 0.80
C TRP A 145 -2.97 9.86 -0.01
N GLU A 146 -2.29 8.95 0.62
CA GLU A 146 -1.54 7.91 -0.05
C GLU A 146 -2.48 6.71 -0.25
N ILE A 147 -2.50 6.15 -1.45
CA ILE A 147 -3.31 4.98 -1.79
C ILE A 147 -2.37 3.79 -1.90
N ALA A 148 -2.41 2.92 -0.90
CA ALA A 148 -1.51 1.79 -0.76
C ALA A 148 -2.20 0.47 -1.11
N GLU A 149 -1.51 -0.41 -1.83
CA GLU A 149 -1.93 -1.79 -2.01
C GLU A 149 -1.82 -2.53 -0.66
N ALA A 150 -2.89 -3.19 -0.25
CA ALA A 150 -3.07 -3.62 1.15
C ALA A 150 -2.12 -4.74 1.60
N SER A 151 -1.70 -5.64 0.69
CA SER A 151 -0.85 -6.77 1.04
C SER A 151 0.62 -6.40 1.20
N THR A 152 1.10 -5.40 0.46
CA THR A 152 2.51 -5.00 0.45
C THR A 152 2.76 -3.62 1.01
N GLY A 153 1.72 -2.80 1.14
CA GLY A 153 1.84 -1.41 1.54
C GLY A 153 2.53 -0.51 0.50
N GLN A 154 2.64 -0.96 -0.75
CA GLN A 154 3.17 -0.14 -1.84
C GLN A 154 2.14 0.89 -2.29
N CYS A 155 2.55 2.15 -2.39
CA CYS A 155 1.67 3.25 -2.80
C CYS A 155 1.60 3.40 -4.32
N THR A 156 0.42 3.78 -4.81
CA THR A 156 0.25 4.24 -6.19
C THR A 156 0.95 5.58 -6.35
N ARG A 157 1.83 5.70 -7.33
CA ARG A 157 2.68 6.89 -7.56
C ARG A 157 2.43 7.52 -8.91
N ASP A 158 2.37 8.85 -8.92
CA ASP A 158 2.46 9.68 -10.11
C ASP A 158 3.89 9.67 -10.65
N THR A 159 4.09 9.27 -11.88
CA THR A 159 5.39 9.26 -12.56
C THR A 159 5.50 10.37 -13.62
N GLY A 160 4.55 11.28 -13.64
CA GLY A 160 4.51 12.41 -14.55
C GLY A 160 3.42 12.31 -15.61
N ARG A 161 3.22 13.40 -16.32
CA ARG A 161 2.16 13.54 -17.33
C ARG A 161 2.29 12.49 -18.44
N ARG A 162 1.19 11.81 -18.74
CA ARG A 162 1.10 10.70 -19.72
C ARG A 162 1.94 9.48 -19.36
N SER A 163 2.47 9.45 -18.17
CA SER A 163 3.23 8.31 -17.68
C SER A 163 2.34 7.36 -16.89
N GLN A 164 2.68 6.09 -16.93
CA GLN A 164 1.95 5.05 -16.23
C GLN A 164 2.10 5.21 -14.72
N ALA A 165 1.01 5.15 -13.99
CA ALA A 165 1.07 5.05 -12.55
C ALA A 165 1.70 3.72 -12.15
N VAL A 166 2.59 3.74 -11.16
CA VAL A 166 3.30 2.55 -10.68
C VAL A 166 3.16 2.41 -9.17
N LEU A 167 3.39 1.21 -8.68
CA LEU A 167 3.55 0.96 -7.25
C LEU A 167 4.96 1.34 -6.79
N GLY A 168 5.09 1.84 -5.59
CA GLY A 168 6.37 2.18 -5.00
C GLY A 168 6.27 2.50 -3.52
N ALA A 169 7.40 2.83 -2.91
CA ALA A 169 7.40 3.21 -1.51
C ALA A 169 6.45 4.38 -1.27
N CYS A 170 5.68 4.29 -0.20
CA CYS A 170 4.93 5.42 0.33
C CYS A 170 5.89 6.48 0.86
N GLY A 171 5.48 7.73 0.83
CA GLY A 171 6.35 8.84 1.19
C GLY A 171 6.39 9.16 2.67
N SER A 172 7.03 10.29 2.95
CA SER A 172 6.99 10.90 4.27
C SER A 172 5.75 11.80 4.38
N THR A 173 5.15 11.81 5.55
CA THR A 173 3.93 12.57 5.86
C THR A 173 4.11 14.08 5.86
N THR A 174 5.35 14.57 5.88
CA THR A 174 5.64 16.00 6.04
C THR A 174 5.74 16.75 4.71
N THR A 175 6.08 16.08 3.62
CA THR A 175 6.19 16.72 2.30
C THR A 175 5.45 15.87 1.27
N PRO A 176 4.45 16.43 0.55
CA PRO A 176 3.75 15.68 -0.49
C PRO A 176 4.71 15.19 -1.57
N GLY A 177 4.76 13.89 -1.75
CA GLY A 177 5.50 13.22 -2.81
C GLY A 177 4.58 12.76 -3.96
N PRO A 178 5.13 12.08 -4.94
CA PRO A 178 4.38 11.58 -6.09
C PRO A 178 3.33 10.51 -5.74
N GLU A 179 3.34 9.99 -4.53
CA GLU A 179 2.39 9.02 -3.99
C GLU A 179 1.15 9.67 -3.35
N VAL A 180 1.13 11.01 -3.21
CA VAL A 180 0.04 11.72 -2.52
C VAL A 180 -1.02 12.19 -3.51
N TRP A 181 -2.25 11.83 -3.22
CA TRP A 181 -3.43 12.14 -4.02
C TRP A 181 -4.41 13.01 -3.23
N ALA A 182 -4.99 13.99 -3.90
CA ALA A 182 -6.11 14.79 -3.40
C ALA A 182 -7.39 14.29 -4.05
N PRO A 183 -8.20 13.48 -3.35
CA PRO A 183 -9.45 13.00 -3.88
C PRO A 183 -10.47 14.14 -3.93
N GLN A 184 -11.10 14.29 -5.07
CA GLN A 184 -12.22 15.19 -5.29
C GLN A 184 -13.48 14.35 -5.36
N PHE A 185 -14.37 14.51 -4.38
CA PHE A 185 -15.66 13.81 -4.40
C PHE A 185 -16.49 14.32 -5.57
N ASP A 186 -16.99 13.40 -6.38
CA ASP A 186 -17.90 13.71 -7.47
C ASP A 186 -19.35 13.44 -7.06
N LYS A 187 -19.68 12.18 -6.84
CA LYS A 187 -21.03 11.74 -6.46
C LYS A 187 -21.01 10.36 -5.82
N TYR A 188 -22.15 9.93 -5.32
CA TYR A 188 -22.32 8.53 -4.95
C TYR A 188 -22.52 7.65 -6.17
N TRP A 189 -21.94 6.45 -6.12
CA TRP A 189 -22.16 5.43 -7.13
C TRP A 189 -23.59 4.93 -7.06
N ASN A 190 -24.31 5.06 -8.15
CA ASN A 190 -25.64 4.47 -8.31
C ASN A 190 -25.53 3.37 -9.35
N TYR A 191 -25.84 2.14 -8.98
CA TYR A 191 -25.74 0.96 -9.86
C TYR A 191 -26.63 1.10 -11.13
N ASP A 192 -27.58 2.01 -11.11
CA ASP A 192 -28.52 2.23 -12.23
C ASP A 192 -27.98 3.14 -13.34
N GLN A 193 -26.72 3.56 -13.27
CA GLN A 193 -26.09 4.48 -14.23
C GLN A 193 -24.94 3.85 -15.02
N ILE A 194 -24.97 2.54 -15.24
CA ILE A 194 -24.02 1.83 -16.09
C ILE A 194 -24.55 1.71 -17.51
#